data_c122fa7a79045f477ec7d2efbd7b6a6e
#
_entry.id   c122fa7a79045f477ec7d2efbd7b6a6e
#
_cell.length_a   1.000
_cell.length_b   1.000
_cell.length_c   1.000
_cell.angle_alpha   90.00
_cell.angle_beta   90.00
_cell.angle_gamma   90.00
#
_symmetry.space_group_name_H-M   'P 1'
#
loop_
_entity.id
_entity.type
_entity.pdbx_description
1 polymer ?
#
loop_
_entity_poly.entity_id
_entity_poly.type
_entity_poly.pdbx_seq_one_letter_code
_entity_poly.pdbx_strand_id
1 'polypeptide(L)'
;MIKEIVKYVDGHNYDKEDIDSHIINCFEKQDTNQYKLKLVGGIFSANRLYVFLPHNTENKYDIGENEISDLLTSIKLTENEHLEEDALSPSSFDFSKQNADLFAIIDWLINDFVKLGIYKETKKKIHKSAKGKILWQQTINLITPLFYKNNLIYPEFYSQYQNKEDAFLTIIHKSVISDIAEKYGVFFNQFAFNNNTEQLDFSNTDVLKQAKTYLVNTLYRTNMRRTKLLIQNIIKYLDHILSGDSDLGITTQYFYATFEKAVRKFFHDKNHDTDQEEIERTLKEGLPKATWNFKINGNLYPNLTNIQLPDVLVKNGQKLDIYDAKYYDLESYINGNNTKNDPPLNWYSVVKQFFYYESYNYSDTKLTKGKNYFVFPYSPIKSNKGYTEIGKVEIPFKDKDKDKNKSKNKKVSTIYILLIDTYKILNNFVH
;
A
#
# COMPACT_ATOMS: atom_id res chain seq x y z
N MET A 1 -3.66 16.56 -12.49
CA MET A 1 -4.67 16.68 -11.41
C MET A 1 -5.77 15.69 -11.70
N ILE A 2 -5.99 14.73 -10.79
CA ILE A 2 -7.10 13.77 -10.88
C ILE A 2 -8.38 14.59 -10.96
N LYS A 3 -9.12 14.50 -12.08
CA LYS A 3 -10.26 15.37 -12.32
C LYS A 3 -11.47 15.04 -11.46
N GLU A 4 -11.60 13.79 -11.02
CA GLU A 4 -12.76 13.33 -10.27
C GLU A 4 -12.38 12.09 -9.44
N ILE A 5 -12.73 12.09 -8.16
CA ILE A 5 -12.62 10.94 -7.27
C ILE A 5 -14.01 10.39 -7.04
N VAL A 6 -14.26 9.15 -7.45
CA VAL A 6 -15.52 8.45 -7.23
C VAL A 6 -15.32 7.43 -6.11
N LYS A 7 -16.20 7.41 -5.11
CA LYS A 7 -16.05 6.62 -3.88
C LYS A 7 -17.14 5.55 -3.79
N TYR A 8 -16.74 4.34 -3.42
CA TYR A 8 -17.64 3.24 -3.10
C TYR A 8 -17.15 2.58 -1.80
N VAL A 9 -18.07 2.04 -0.99
CA VAL A 9 -17.75 1.41 0.31
C VAL A 9 -17.90 -0.10 0.20
N ASP A 10 -16.90 -0.84 0.68
CA ASP A 10 -16.91 -2.30 0.72
C ASP A 10 -18.10 -2.82 1.54
N GLY A 11 -18.74 -3.86 1.04
CA GLY A 11 -19.92 -4.48 1.66
C GLY A 11 -21.26 -3.83 1.29
N HIS A 12 -21.28 -2.62 0.73
CA HIS A 12 -22.52 -1.94 0.33
C HIS A 12 -23.10 -2.47 -0.98
N ASN A 13 -24.44 -2.37 -1.10
CA ASN A 13 -25.15 -2.65 -2.33
C ASN A 13 -25.36 -1.35 -3.10
N TYR A 14 -25.21 -1.43 -4.43
CA TYR A 14 -25.37 -0.32 -5.37
C TYR A 14 -26.30 -0.74 -6.50
N ASP A 15 -27.14 0.18 -6.96
CA ASP A 15 -27.92 -0.04 -8.16
C ASP A 15 -27.01 0.05 -9.40
N LYS A 16 -27.34 -0.70 -10.44
CA LYS A 16 -26.52 -0.74 -11.67
C LYS A 16 -26.29 0.65 -12.27
N GLU A 17 -27.25 1.54 -12.12
CA GLU A 17 -27.20 2.93 -12.65
C GLU A 17 -26.20 3.80 -11.90
N ASP A 18 -25.89 3.47 -10.64
CA ASP A 18 -24.93 4.19 -9.80
C ASP A 18 -23.49 3.73 -10.00
N ILE A 19 -23.28 2.67 -10.80
CA ILE A 19 -21.96 2.09 -11.04
C ILE A 19 -21.48 2.47 -12.45
N ASP A 20 -20.31 3.07 -12.52
CA ASP A 20 -19.67 3.35 -13.81
C ASP A 20 -19.37 2.04 -14.57
N SER A 21 -19.67 2.00 -15.85
CA SER A 21 -19.50 0.83 -16.71
C SER A 21 -18.04 0.31 -16.74
N HIS A 22 -17.06 1.19 -16.55
CA HIS A 22 -15.63 0.84 -16.55
C HIS A 22 -15.23 -0.05 -15.37
N ILE A 23 -15.95 0.05 -14.24
CA ILE A 23 -15.61 -0.69 -13.01
C ILE A 23 -16.69 -1.71 -12.60
N ILE A 24 -17.71 -1.93 -13.41
CA ILE A 24 -18.81 -2.85 -13.06
C ILE A 24 -18.34 -4.27 -12.73
N ASN A 25 -17.22 -4.69 -13.32
CA ASN A 25 -16.61 -5.99 -13.07
C ASN A 25 -16.01 -6.10 -11.65
N CYS A 26 -15.83 -5.00 -10.93
CA CYS A 26 -15.37 -4.97 -9.55
C CYS A 26 -16.48 -5.30 -8.55
N PHE A 27 -17.73 -5.40 -9.01
CA PHE A 27 -18.88 -5.63 -8.18
C PHE A 27 -19.47 -7.02 -8.44
N GLU A 28 -19.87 -7.69 -7.38
CA GLU A 28 -20.56 -8.97 -7.46
C GLU A 28 -22.06 -8.74 -7.66
N LYS A 29 -22.60 -9.29 -8.74
CA LYS A 29 -24.03 -9.21 -9.03
C LYS A 29 -24.82 -10.01 -7.99
N GLN A 30 -25.72 -9.35 -7.27
CA GLN A 30 -26.60 -9.98 -6.27
C GLN A 30 -27.97 -10.31 -6.88
N ASP A 31 -28.54 -9.40 -7.67
CA ASP A 31 -29.83 -9.54 -8.32
C ASP A 31 -29.81 -8.84 -9.68
N THR A 32 -30.98 -8.78 -10.36
CA THR A 32 -31.11 -8.20 -11.72
C THR A 32 -30.57 -6.79 -11.81
N ASN A 33 -30.70 -5.98 -10.75
CA ASN A 33 -30.30 -4.57 -10.74
C ASN A 33 -29.36 -4.21 -9.58
N GLN A 34 -29.06 -5.13 -8.65
CA GLN A 34 -28.24 -4.85 -7.49
C GLN A 34 -26.87 -5.55 -7.57
N TYR A 35 -25.85 -4.81 -7.20
CA TYR A 35 -24.46 -5.20 -7.21
C TYR A 35 -23.83 -4.89 -5.84
N LYS A 36 -23.03 -5.79 -5.31
CA LYS A 36 -22.32 -5.62 -4.04
C LYS A 36 -20.84 -5.47 -4.27
N LEU A 37 -20.24 -4.43 -3.68
CA LEU A 37 -18.81 -4.28 -3.67
C LEU A 37 -18.18 -5.24 -2.64
N LYS A 38 -17.08 -5.91 -3.04
CA LYS A 38 -16.27 -6.79 -2.18
C LYS A 38 -14.77 -6.54 -2.38
N LEU A 39 -14.41 -5.29 -2.60
CA LEU A 39 -13.05 -4.87 -2.87
C LEU A 39 -12.72 -3.62 -2.07
N VAL A 40 -11.46 -3.52 -1.63
CA VAL A 40 -10.88 -2.31 -1.05
C VAL A 40 -9.66 -1.91 -1.87
N GLY A 41 -9.46 -0.61 -2.11
CA GLY A 41 -8.32 -0.11 -2.85
C GLY A 41 -8.67 1.02 -3.81
N GLY A 42 -7.98 1.10 -4.94
CA GLY A 42 -8.22 2.14 -5.93
C GLY A 42 -7.91 1.70 -7.35
N ILE A 43 -8.67 2.25 -8.31
CA ILE A 43 -8.48 2.04 -9.74
C ILE A 43 -8.50 3.39 -10.44
N PHE A 44 -7.49 3.68 -11.24
CA PHE A 44 -7.51 4.78 -12.20
C PHE A 44 -7.96 4.23 -13.55
N SER A 45 -9.09 4.72 -14.06
CA SER A 45 -9.64 4.34 -15.36
C SER A 45 -10.42 5.52 -15.94
N ALA A 46 -10.42 5.67 -17.25
CA ALA A 46 -11.14 6.72 -17.96
C ALA A 46 -10.92 8.15 -17.41
N ASN A 47 -9.69 8.47 -16.95
CA ASN A 47 -9.29 9.73 -16.32
C ASN A 47 -9.98 10.04 -14.97
N ARG A 48 -10.53 9.03 -14.30
CA ARG A 48 -11.12 9.09 -12.96
C ARG A 48 -10.40 8.16 -12.01
N LEU A 49 -10.34 8.55 -10.74
CA LEU A 49 -9.89 7.68 -9.66
C LEU A 49 -11.11 7.12 -8.93
N TYR A 50 -11.31 5.82 -9.04
CA TYR A 50 -12.31 5.08 -8.28
C TYR A 50 -11.64 4.57 -7.00
N VAL A 51 -12.19 4.91 -5.85
CA VAL A 51 -11.67 4.51 -4.55
C VAL A 51 -12.70 3.62 -3.85
N PHE A 52 -12.28 2.40 -3.53
CA PHE A 52 -13.06 1.42 -2.80
C PHE A 52 -12.65 1.47 -1.33
N LEU A 53 -13.51 2.08 -0.52
CA LEU A 53 -13.26 2.35 0.89
C LEU A 53 -13.54 1.12 1.76
N PRO A 54 -12.83 0.94 2.88
CA PRO A 54 -13.10 -0.13 3.82
C PRO A 54 -14.50 -0.06 4.45
N HIS A 55 -14.98 -1.21 4.98
CA HIS A 55 -16.21 -1.28 5.77
C HIS A 55 -16.30 -0.19 6.82
N ASN A 56 -17.53 0.24 7.11
CA ASN A 56 -17.86 1.22 8.15
C ASN A 56 -17.19 2.59 7.95
N THR A 57 -16.84 2.94 6.71
CA THR A 57 -16.51 4.32 6.35
C THR A 57 -17.79 5.09 6.07
N GLU A 58 -18.00 6.22 6.77
CA GLU A 58 -19.20 7.03 6.56
C GLU A 58 -19.27 7.53 5.10
N ASN A 59 -20.43 7.44 4.45
CA ASN A 59 -20.62 7.85 3.05
C ASN A 59 -20.24 9.32 2.77
N LYS A 60 -20.34 10.18 3.80
CA LYS A 60 -20.00 11.60 3.71
C LYS A 60 -18.54 11.89 4.08
N TYR A 61 -17.74 10.85 4.36
CA TYR A 61 -16.35 11.04 4.70
C TYR A 61 -15.57 11.60 3.51
N ASP A 62 -14.97 12.76 3.71
CA ASP A 62 -14.13 13.39 2.70
C ASP A 62 -12.68 12.90 2.85
N ILE A 63 -12.41 11.76 2.21
CA ILE A 63 -11.07 11.16 2.20
C ILE A 63 -10.11 12.02 1.38
N GLY A 64 -8.98 12.37 1.97
CA GLY A 64 -7.91 13.11 1.32
C GLY A 64 -6.99 12.22 0.47
N GLU A 65 -6.20 12.84 -0.41
CA GLU A 65 -5.23 12.11 -1.25
C GLU A 65 -4.19 11.36 -0.41
N ASN A 66 -3.81 11.89 0.76
CA ASN A 66 -2.89 11.24 1.70
C ASN A 66 -3.45 9.91 2.21
N GLU A 67 -4.71 9.93 2.64
CA GLU A 67 -5.37 8.73 3.17
C GLU A 67 -5.59 7.67 2.09
N ILE A 68 -5.88 8.09 0.86
CA ILE A 68 -5.96 7.19 -0.31
C ILE A 68 -4.59 6.55 -0.56
N SER A 69 -3.53 7.33 -0.56
CA SER A 69 -2.17 6.83 -0.74
C SER A 69 -1.76 5.84 0.35
N ASP A 70 -2.07 6.15 1.62
CA ASP A 70 -1.80 5.25 2.74
C ASP A 70 -2.58 3.93 2.61
N LEU A 71 -3.86 4.01 2.19
CA LEU A 71 -4.67 2.83 1.91
C LEU A 71 -4.04 1.92 0.85
N LEU A 72 -3.68 2.48 -0.30
CA LEU A 72 -3.07 1.75 -1.41
C LEU A 72 -1.71 1.17 -1.05
N THR A 73 -0.89 1.95 -0.33
CA THR A 73 0.43 1.51 0.14
C THR A 73 0.31 0.38 1.16
N SER A 74 -0.66 0.45 2.07
CA SER A 74 -0.92 -0.59 3.07
C SER A 74 -1.30 -1.93 2.43
N ILE A 75 -2.15 -1.90 1.40
CA ILE A 75 -2.52 -3.09 0.62
C ILE A 75 -1.27 -3.68 -0.05
N LYS A 76 -0.48 -2.85 -0.73
CA LYS A 76 0.76 -3.27 -1.41
C LYS A 76 1.77 -3.92 -0.45
N LEU A 77 1.98 -3.35 0.72
CA LEU A 77 2.87 -3.91 1.75
C LEU A 77 2.39 -5.27 2.23
N THR A 78 1.08 -5.42 2.44
CA THR A 78 0.50 -6.67 2.92
C THR A 78 0.58 -7.79 1.88
N GLU A 79 0.31 -7.49 0.61
CA GLU A 79 0.36 -8.47 -0.48
C GLU A 79 1.78 -8.98 -0.75
N ASN A 80 2.79 -8.12 -0.67
CA ASN A 80 4.18 -8.54 -0.85
C ASN A 80 4.63 -9.58 0.18
N GLU A 81 4.15 -9.50 1.42
CA GLU A 81 4.46 -10.49 2.47
C GLU A 81 3.72 -11.83 2.26
N HIS A 82 2.48 -11.80 1.75
CA HIS A 82 1.73 -13.03 1.48
C HIS A 82 2.24 -13.82 0.26
N LEU A 83 2.88 -13.17 -0.71
CA LEU A 83 3.50 -13.85 -1.86
C LEU A 83 4.69 -14.72 -1.43
N GLU A 84 5.29 -14.48 -0.27
CA GLU A 84 6.35 -15.31 0.30
C GLU A 84 5.80 -16.53 1.08
N GLU A 85 4.57 -16.46 1.62
CA GLU A 85 3.99 -17.52 2.46
C GLU A 85 3.04 -18.48 1.74
N ASP A 86 2.29 -18.06 0.70
CA ASP A 86 1.23 -18.87 0.07
C ASP A 86 1.27 -18.86 -1.46
N ALA A 87 2.07 -19.74 -2.04
CA ALA A 87 2.06 -20.03 -3.49
C ALA A 87 0.79 -20.79 -3.98
N LEU A 88 -0.26 -20.91 -3.15
CA LEU A 88 -1.37 -21.85 -3.38
C LEU A 88 -2.79 -21.25 -3.35
N SER A 89 -2.97 -19.94 -3.29
CA SER A 89 -4.34 -19.35 -3.34
C SER A 89 -4.72 -18.93 -4.76
N PRO A 90 -5.70 -19.61 -5.40
CA PRO A 90 -6.18 -19.18 -6.70
C PRO A 90 -7.22 -18.08 -6.59
N SER A 91 -7.11 -17.10 -7.46
CA SER A 91 -8.14 -16.17 -7.94
C SER A 91 -8.71 -15.15 -6.94
N SER A 92 -7.92 -14.17 -6.58
CA SER A 92 -8.42 -12.82 -6.44
C SER A 92 -8.60 -12.20 -7.84
N PHE A 93 -9.66 -11.47 -8.07
CA PHE A 93 -9.79 -10.63 -9.26
C PHE A 93 -8.79 -9.47 -9.09
N ASP A 94 -7.58 -9.71 -9.53
CA ASP A 94 -6.43 -8.87 -9.28
C ASP A 94 -6.28 -7.94 -10.49
N PHE A 95 -6.83 -6.73 -10.40
CA PHE A 95 -6.63 -5.71 -11.41
C PHE A 95 -5.14 -5.41 -11.60
N SER A 96 -4.31 -5.64 -10.57
CA SER A 96 -2.86 -5.51 -10.66
C SER A 96 -2.25 -6.51 -11.62
N LYS A 97 -2.84 -7.69 -11.80
CA LYS A 97 -2.38 -8.66 -12.80
C LYS A 97 -2.73 -8.30 -14.24
N GLN A 98 -3.82 -7.55 -14.48
CA GLN A 98 -4.14 -7.11 -15.84
C GLN A 98 -3.16 -6.07 -16.36
N ASN A 99 -2.58 -5.21 -15.49
CA ASN A 99 -1.63 -4.15 -15.85
C ASN A 99 -0.33 -4.18 -15.03
N ALA A 100 0.10 -5.38 -14.58
CA ALA A 100 1.36 -5.57 -13.86
C ALA A 100 2.55 -4.99 -14.63
N ASP A 101 2.52 -5.05 -15.96
CA ASP A 101 3.55 -4.48 -16.81
C ASP A 101 3.57 -2.94 -16.72
N LEU A 102 2.42 -2.28 -16.76
CA LEU A 102 2.33 -0.82 -16.64
C LEU A 102 2.79 -0.36 -15.25
N PHE A 103 2.36 -1.06 -14.19
CA PHE A 103 2.80 -0.76 -12.83
C PHE A 103 4.33 -0.85 -12.70
N ALA A 104 4.93 -1.94 -13.18
CA ALA A 104 6.38 -2.15 -13.14
C ALA A 104 7.14 -1.09 -13.95
N ILE A 105 6.61 -0.66 -15.10
CA ILE A 105 7.19 0.40 -15.93
C ILE A 105 7.19 1.72 -15.17
N ILE A 106 6.05 2.10 -14.57
CA ILE A 106 5.90 3.33 -13.81
C ILE A 106 6.82 3.33 -12.60
N ASP A 107 6.82 2.24 -11.81
CA ASP A 107 7.69 2.10 -10.65
C ASP A 107 9.17 2.24 -11.02
N TRP A 108 9.59 1.62 -12.14
CA TRP A 108 10.96 1.76 -12.63
C TRP A 108 11.28 3.21 -13.01
N LEU A 109 10.38 3.90 -13.74
CA LEU A 109 10.58 5.30 -14.18
C LEU A 109 10.68 6.26 -13.00
N ILE A 110 9.81 6.09 -11.99
CA ILE A 110 9.87 6.88 -10.76
C ILE A 110 11.18 6.62 -10.00
N ASN A 111 11.57 5.36 -9.83
CA ASN A 111 12.78 4.98 -9.13
C ASN A 111 14.06 5.51 -9.84
N ASP A 112 14.12 5.45 -11.18
CA ASP A 112 15.24 6.04 -11.95
C ASP A 112 15.28 7.55 -11.77
N PHE A 113 14.11 8.22 -11.82
CA PHE A 113 14.01 9.66 -11.60
C PHE A 113 14.43 10.08 -10.19
N VAL A 114 13.94 9.41 -9.15
CA VAL A 114 14.27 9.72 -7.75
C VAL A 114 15.77 9.56 -7.49
N LYS A 115 16.37 8.50 -8.02
CA LYS A 115 17.80 8.20 -7.81
C LYS A 115 18.74 9.08 -8.63
N LEU A 116 18.38 9.41 -9.86
CA LEU A 116 19.33 9.94 -10.86
C LEU A 116 18.85 11.27 -11.49
N GLY A 117 17.63 11.69 -11.18
CA GLY A 117 17.03 12.91 -11.74
C GLY A 117 16.65 12.78 -13.22
N ILE A 118 16.18 13.90 -13.77
CA ILE A 118 15.84 13.99 -15.19
C ILE A 118 17.09 13.73 -16.04
N TYR A 119 16.92 12.90 -17.06
CA TYR A 119 17.97 12.63 -18.05
C TYR A 119 18.38 13.91 -18.78
N LYS A 120 19.69 14.18 -18.82
CA LYS A 120 20.29 15.30 -19.57
C LYS A 120 21.36 14.77 -20.51
N GLU A 121 21.23 15.10 -21.78
CA GLU A 121 22.28 14.76 -22.75
C GLU A 121 23.43 15.72 -22.62
N THR A 122 24.65 15.18 -22.50
CA THR A 122 25.87 15.98 -22.49
C THR A 122 26.50 15.92 -23.87
N LYS A 123 26.32 16.96 -24.66
CA LYS A 123 26.98 17.07 -25.96
C LYS A 123 28.35 17.76 -25.79
N LYS A 124 29.36 17.12 -26.31
CA LYS A 124 30.70 17.71 -26.41
C LYS A 124 30.74 18.53 -27.69
N LYS A 125 30.80 19.86 -27.55
CA LYS A 125 30.98 20.76 -28.68
C LYS A 125 32.42 21.22 -28.72
N ILE A 126 33.02 21.21 -29.92
CA ILE A 126 34.37 21.69 -30.17
C ILE A 126 34.25 23.07 -30.83
N HIS A 127 34.90 24.05 -30.26
CA HIS A 127 34.91 25.42 -30.77
C HIS A 127 36.30 25.97 -30.82
N LYS A 128 36.51 26.97 -31.70
CA LYS A 128 37.66 27.86 -31.64
C LYS A 128 37.47 28.87 -30.50
N SER A 129 37.88 28.51 -29.29
CA SER A 129 37.72 29.35 -28.10
C SER A 129 38.70 28.90 -27.01
N ALA A 130 39.12 29.80 -26.16
CA ALA A 130 39.88 29.46 -24.96
C ALA A 130 39.04 28.94 -23.80
N LYS A 131 37.70 28.88 -23.95
CA LYS A 131 36.77 28.37 -22.89
C LYS A 131 36.63 26.84 -22.97
N GLY A 132 36.96 26.14 -21.91
CA GLY A 132 36.86 24.69 -21.82
C GLY A 132 38.20 23.97 -21.82
N LYS A 133 38.17 22.64 -22.05
CA LYS A 133 39.38 21.82 -22.15
C LYS A 133 40.02 22.03 -23.52
N ILE A 134 41.24 22.58 -23.56
CA ILE A 134 42.01 22.81 -24.81
C ILE A 134 42.38 21.45 -25.41
N LEU A 135 42.08 21.27 -26.69
CA LEU A 135 42.43 20.12 -27.50
C LEU A 135 43.73 20.41 -28.24
N TRP A 136 44.87 20.26 -27.55
CA TRP A 136 46.19 20.63 -28.08
C TRP A 136 46.50 19.95 -29.40
N GLN A 137 46.19 18.68 -29.59
CA GLN A 137 46.45 17.98 -30.84
C GLN A 137 45.73 18.64 -32.04
N GLN A 138 44.47 19.04 -31.86
CA GLN A 138 43.71 19.73 -32.91
C GLN A 138 44.21 21.16 -33.10
N THR A 139 44.55 21.86 -32.03
CA THR A 139 45.11 23.22 -32.08
C THR A 139 46.40 23.22 -32.85
N ILE A 140 47.32 22.31 -32.53
CA ILE A 140 48.63 22.21 -33.21
C ILE A 140 48.50 21.86 -34.71
N ASN A 141 47.54 20.94 -35.02
CA ASN A 141 47.39 20.49 -36.40
C ASN A 141 46.63 21.48 -37.30
N LEU A 142 45.77 22.33 -36.74
CA LEU A 142 44.84 23.15 -37.51
C LEU A 142 45.10 24.67 -37.41
N ILE A 143 45.93 25.11 -36.46
CA ILE A 143 46.23 26.54 -36.24
C ILE A 143 47.69 26.77 -36.45
N THR A 144 47.99 27.69 -37.36
CA THR A 144 49.36 28.13 -37.62
C THR A 144 49.89 28.97 -36.44
N PRO A 145 50.95 28.52 -35.77
CA PRO A 145 51.50 29.28 -34.65
C PRO A 145 52.24 30.53 -35.12
N LEU A 146 52.24 31.53 -34.27
CA LEU A 146 53.06 32.72 -34.43
C LEU A 146 54.36 32.54 -33.68
N PHE A 147 55.49 32.92 -34.32
CA PHE A 147 56.78 32.89 -33.67
C PHE A 147 57.13 34.32 -33.15
N TYR A 148 57.35 34.45 -31.87
CA TYR A 148 57.80 35.71 -31.26
C TYR A 148 58.86 35.43 -30.19
N LYS A 149 60.03 35.98 -30.37
CA LYS A 149 61.15 35.87 -29.43
C LYS A 149 61.40 34.44 -28.89
N ASN A 150 61.58 33.48 -29.80
CA ASN A 150 61.79 32.07 -29.54
C ASN A 150 60.58 31.33 -28.85
N ASN A 151 59.41 31.95 -28.76
CA ASN A 151 58.20 31.31 -28.23
C ASN A 151 57.21 31.06 -29.36
N LEU A 152 56.54 29.93 -29.28
CA LEU A 152 55.40 29.56 -30.12
C LEU A 152 54.12 30.05 -29.45
N ILE A 153 53.41 30.96 -30.16
CA ILE A 153 52.14 31.51 -29.66
C ILE A 153 51.00 31.04 -30.58
N TYR A 154 50.01 30.36 -30.03
CA TYR A 154 48.81 30.03 -30.76
C TYR A 154 47.80 31.16 -30.58
N PRO A 155 47.35 31.86 -31.62
CA PRO A 155 46.44 33.00 -31.53
C PRO A 155 45.03 32.56 -31.20
N GLU A 156 44.66 31.29 -31.49
CA GLU A 156 43.39 30.67 -31.24
C GLU A 156 43.59 29.25 -30.71
N PHE A 157 42.59 28.72 -30.03
CA PHE A 157 42.60 27.35 -29.50
C PHE A 157 41.36 26.60 -29.91
N TYR A 158 41.48 25.32 -30.26
CA TYR A 158 40.35 24.40 -30.26
C TYR A 158 40.12 23.92 -28.85
N SER A 159 38.92 24.16 -28.31
CA SER A 159 38.54 23.69 -27.01
C SER A 159 37.25 22.88 -27.06
N GLN A 160 37.16 21.94 -26.14
CA GLN A 160 35.98 21.13 -25.93
C GLN A 160 35.27 21.61 -24.65
N TYR A 161 34.03 21.99 -24.78
CA TYR A 161 33.19 22.21 -23.63
C TYR A 161 31.95 21.29 -23.65
N GLN A 162 31.46 21.00 -22.48
CA GLN A 162 30.26 20.22 -22.32
C GLN A 162 29.05 21.18 -22.26
N ASN A 163 28.17 21.10 -23.24
CA ASN A 163 26.90 21.79 -23.21
C ASN A 163 25.81 20.81 -22.79
N LYS A 164 25.10 21.15 -21.72
CA LYS A 164 23.91 20.44 -21.31
C LYS A 164 22.71 21.09 -22.01
N GLU A 165 22.45 20.65 -23.22
CA GLU A 165 21.24 21.07 -23.94
C GLU A 165 20.07 20.17 -23.49
N ASP A 166 18.90 20.76 -23.37
CA ASP A 166 17.67 19.99 -23.23
C ASP A 166 17.38 19.32 -24.58
N ALA A 167 17.93 18.11 -24.75
CA ALA A 167 17.66 17.29 -25.91
C ALA A 167 16.19 16.87 -25.91
N PHE A 168 15.63 16.55 -27.06
CA PHE A 168 14.22 16.11 -27.16
C PHE A 168 13.90 14.93 -26.23
N LEU A 169 14.86 14.02 -26.02
CA LEU A 169 14.76 12.96 -25.00
C LEU A 169 14.56 13.52 -23.58
N THR A 170 15.20 14.62 -23.23
CA THR A 170 15.00 15.28 -21.92
C THR A 170 13.58 15.81 -21.78
N ILE A 171 13.04 16.43 -22.84
CA ILE A 171 11.65 16.94 -22.87
C ILE A 171 10.67 15.78 -22.72
N ILE A 172 10.85 14.69 -23.49
CA ILE A 172 10.01 13.49 -23.40
C ILE A 172 10.04 12.92 -21.97
N HIS A 173 11.24 12.75 -21.40
CA HIS A 173 11.37 12.21 -20.05
C HIS A 173 10.67 13.08 -19.00
N LYS A 174 10.89 14.41 -19.04
CA LYS A 174 10.18 15.35 -18.15
C LYS A 174 8.67 15.22 -18.28
N SER A 175 8.18 15.16 -19.53
CA SER A 175 6.74 15.07 -19.80
C SER A 175 6.13 13.77 -19.29
N VAL A 176 6.82 12.64 -19.49
CA VAL A 176 6.37 11.33 -18.99
C VAL A 176 6.34 11.31 -17.47
N ILE A 177 7.39 11.82 -16.78
CA ILE A 177 7.40 11.90 -15.32
C ILE A 177 6.28 12.81 -14.80
N SER A 178 5.98 13.91 -15.50
CA SER A 178 4.88 14.82 -15.14
C SER A 178 3.51 14.14 -15.32
N ASP A 179 3.30 13.44 -16.42
CA ASP A 179 2.05 12.70 -16.69
C ASP A 179 1.84 11.57 -15.68
N ILE A 180 2.90 10.83 -15.32
CA ILE A 180 2.88 9.82 -14.27
C ILE A 180 2.51 10.45 -12.92
N ALA A 181 3.13 11.55 -12.53
CA ALA A 181 2.84 12.23 -11.28
C ALA A 181 1.38 12.73 -11.22
N GLU A 182 0.87 13.24 -12.34
CA GLU A 182 -0.51 13.75 -12.41
C GLU A 182 -1.57 12.65 -12.35
N LYS A 183 -1.35 11.53 -13.05
CA LYS A 183 -2.35 10.45 -13.17
C LYS A 183 -2.23 9.40 -12.07
N TYR A 184 -1.00 9.01 -11.76
CA TYR A 184 -0.72 7.83 -10.96
C TYR A 184 0.01 8.13 -9.64
N GLY A 185 0.33 9.40 -9.35
CA GLY A 185 1.11 9.78 -8.18
C GLY A 185 0.57 9.22 -6.86
N VAL A 186 -0.75 9.14 -6.71
CA VAL A 186 -1.41 8.59 -5.52
C VAL A 186 -1.09 7.11 -5.26
N PHE A 187 -0.81 6.32 -6.32
CA PHE A 187 -0.41 4.90 -6.21
C PHE A 187 1.05 4.71 -5.82
N PHE A 188 1.85 5.78 -5.82
CA PHE A 188 3.29 5.77 -5.57
C PHE A 188 3.69 6.79 -4.49
N ASN A 189 3.11 6.66 -3.30
CA ASN A 189 3.38 7.49 -2.12
C ASN A 189 3.27 9.00 -2.42
N GLN A 190 2.23 9.39 -3.14
CA GLN A 190 2.00 10.77 -3.56
C GLN A 190 3.16 11.36 -4.37
N PHE A 191 3.73 10.56 -5.22
CA PHE A 191 4.79 11.03 -6.10
C PHE A 191 4.31 12.27 -6.86
N ALA A 192 5.00 13.39 -6.68
CA ALA A 192 4.70 14.66 -7.31
C ALA A 192 5.92 15.19 -8.08
N PHE A 193 5.67 15.72 -9.26
CA PHE A 193 6.68 16.38 -10.07
C PHE A 193 6.08 17.58 -10.81
N ASN A 194 6.57 18.78 -10.50
CA ASN A 194 6.17 20.00 -11.19
C ASN A 194 7.13 20.33 -12.32
N ASN A 195 6.64 20.33 -13.54
CA ASN A 195 7.39 20.74 -14.71
C ASN A 195 6.83 22.07 -15.27
N ASN A 196 7.59 23.15 -15.10
CA ASN A 196 7.23 24.47 -15.61
C ASN A 196 7.82 24.75 -17.00
N THR A 197 8.30 23.72 -17.71
CA THR A 197 8.92 23.84 -19.03
C THR A 197 8.04 23.23 -20.11
N GLU A 198 8.48 23.30 -21.35
CA GLU A 198 7.82 22.68 -22.49
C GLU A 198 7.50 21.20 -22.23
N GLN A 199 6.26 20.80 -22.52
CA GLN A 199 5.74 19.46 -22.31
C GLN A 199 5.14 18.91 -23.60
N LEU A 200 5.14 17.57 -23.71
CA LEU A 200 4.38 16.87 -24.74
C LEU A 200 2.88 16.95 -24.44
N ASP A 201 2.11 17.11 -25.48
CA ASP A 201 0.65 17.01 -25.38
C ASP A 201 0.23 15.53 -25.44
N PHE A 202 -0.09 14.94 -24.28
CA PHE A 202 -0.53 13.54 -24.18
C PHE A 202 -1.93 13.30 -24.73
N SER A 203 -2.70 14.33 -25.03
CA SER A 203 -4.00 14.21 -25.73
C SER A 203 -3.84 14.05 -27.24
N ASN A 204 -2.68 14.43 -27.79
CA ASN A 204 -2.39 14.37 -29.23
C ASN A 204 -1.62 13.11 -29.61
N THR A 205 -2.35 12.13 -30.17
CA THR A 205 -1.78 10.83 -30.58
C THR A 205 -0.65 10.96 -31.60
N ASP A 206 -0.68 11.97 -32.48
CA ASP A 206 0.38 12.15 -33.50
C ASP A 206 1.68 12.64 -32.88
N VAL A 207 1.61 13.53 -31.88
CA VAL A 207 2.75 13.97 -31.09
C VAL A 207 3.40 12.78 -30.37
N LEU A 208 2.58 11.90 -29.75
CA LEU A 208 3.08 10.70 -29.07
C LEU A 208 3.74 9.71 -30.04
N LYS A 209 3.17 9.49 -31.22
CA LYS A 209 3.75 8.64 -32.27
C LYS A 209 5.09 9.20 -32.77
N GLN A 210 5.21 10.52 -32.95
CA GLN A 210 6.46 11.17 -33.31
C GLN A 210 7.52 11.02 -32.22
N ALA A 211 7.15 11.24 -30.95
CA ALA A 211 8.02 11.02 -29.81
C ALA A 211 8.52 9.56 -29.75
N LYS A 212 7.62 8.58 -29.92
CA LYS A 212 7.98 7.17 -29.98
C LYS A 212 8.94 6.85 -31.12
N THR A 213 8.70 7.38 -32.32
CA THR A 213 9.59 7.18 -33.47
C THR A 213 10.98 7.74 -33.20
N TYR A 214 11.08 8.92 -32.61
CA TYR A 214 12.34 9.50 -32.19
C TYR A 214 13.08 8.61 -31.16
N LEU A 215 12.36 8.09 -30.17
CA LEU A 215 12.90 7.20 -29.12
C LEU A 215 13.45 5.90 -29.71
N VAL A 216 12.71 5.25 -30.62
CA VAL A 216 13.16 4.05 -31.32
C VAL A 216 14.45 4.30 -32.08
N ASN A 217 14.54 5.39 -32.85
CA ASN A 217 15.76 5.77 -33.58
C ASN A 217 16.94 6.07 -32.64
N THR A 218 16.66 6.67 -31.47
CA THR A 218 17.69 6.99 -30.47
C THR A 218 18.17 5.74 -29.75
N LEU A 219 17.27 4.74 -29.51
CA LEU A 219 17.61 3.47 -28.88
C LEU A 219 18.69 2.71 -29.67
N TYR A 220 18.61 2.68 -31.00
CA TYR A 220 19.60 2.02 -31.86
C TYR A 220 20.98 2.72 -31.84
N ARG A 221 21.00 4.03 -31.53
CA ARG A 221 22.25 4.84 -31.53
C ARG A 221 22.92 4.94 -30.17
N THR A 222 22.23 4.46 -29.12
CA THR A 222 22.69 4.59 -27.74
C THR A 222 23.35 3.30 -27.24
N ASN A 223 24.53 3.42 -26.60
CA ASN A 223 25.25 2.28 -26.03
C ASN A 223 25.23 2.26 -24.49
N MET A 224 24.77 3.33 -23.84
CA MET A 224 24.70 3.43 -22.38
C MET A 224 23.49 2.62 -21.84
N ARG A 225 23.77 1.68 -20.95
CA ARG A 225 22.75 0.77 -20.38
C ARG A 225 21.55 1.51 -19.76
N ARG A 226 21.82 2.53 -18.92
CA ARG A 226 20.74 3.33 -18.31
C ARG A 226 19.86 3.99 -19.37
N THR A 227 20.47 4.65 -20.35
CA THR A 227 19.74 5.36 -21.42
C THR A 227 18.88 4.39 -22.24
N LYS A 228 19.39 3.18 -22.51
CA LYS A 228 18.63 2.12 -23.19
C LYS A 228 17.40 1.73 -22.39
N LEU A 229 17.57 1.42 -21.10
CA LEU A 229 16.46 1.04 -20.21
C LEU A 229 15.44 2.17 -20.06
N LEU A 230 15.90 3.41 -19.90
CA LEU A 230 15.03 4.58 -19.83
C LEU A 230 14.17 4.70 -21.10
N ILE A 231 14.80 4.68 -22.29
CA ILE A 231 14.10 4.78 -23.56
C ILE A 231 13.11 3.62 -23.74
N GLN A 232 13.49 2.38 -23.40
CA GLN A 232 12.62 1.21 -23.50
C GLN A 232 11.38 1.33 -22.60
N ASN A 233 11.54 1.77 -21.34
CA ASN A 233 10.41 1.96 -20.44
C ASN A 233 9.53 3.14 -20.87
N ILE A 234 10.10 4.23 -21.37
CA ILE A 234 9.30 5.33 -21.94
C ILE A 234 8.51 4.85 -23.15
N ILE A 235 9.11 4.09 -24.07
CA ILE A 235 8.40 3.54 -25.25
C ILE A 235 7.22 2.68 -24.79
N LYS A 236 7.43 1.75 -23.85
CA LYS A 236 6.38 0.90 -23.32
C LYS A 236 5.24 1.72 -22.67
N TYR A 237 5.60 2.75 -21.88
CA TYR A 237 4.63 3.67 -21.30
C TYR A 237 3.78 4.36 -22.37
N LEU A 238 4.42 4.90 -23.42
CA LEU A 238 3.71 5.53 -24.55
C LEU A 238 2.83 4.52 -25.30
N ASP A 239 3.22 3.25 -25.38
CA ASP A 239 2.42 2.19 -26.00
C ASP A 239 1.14 1.92 -25.22
N HIS A 240 1.19 1.87 -23.90
CA HIS A 240 -0.01 1.77 -23.05
C HIS A 240 -0.95 2.97 -23.24
N ILE A 241 -0.41 4.19 -23.32
CA ILE A 241 -1.24 5.38 -23.59
C ILE A 241 -1.89 5.33 -24.97
N LEU A 242 -1.12 4.95 -26.01
CA LEU A 242 -1.60 4.88 -27.40
C LEU A 242 -2.60 3.75 -27.66
N SER A 243 -2.52 2.65 -26.91
CA SER A 243 -3.48 1.55 -27.00
C SER A 243 -4.78 1.84 -26.22
N GLY A 244 -4.80 2.88 -25.37
CA GLY A 244 -5.92 3.16 -24.48
C GLY A 244 -5.95 2.24 -23.24
N ASP A 245 -4.90 1.41 -23.04
CA ASP A 245 -4.74 0.51 -21.90
C ASP A 245 -3.94 1.21 -20.79
N SER A 246 -4.49 2.32 -20.29
CA SER A 246 -3.87 3.17 -19.28
C SER A 246 -4.46 2.99 -17.88
N ASP A 247 -5.30 1.98 -17.71
CA ASP A 247 -5.93 1.68 -16.43
C ASP A 247 -4.91 1.09 -15.46
N LEU A 248 -4.92 1.57 -14.22
CA LEU A 248 -4.03 1.09 -13.16
C LEU A 248 -4.84 0.91 -11.88
N GLY A 249 -4.67 -0.23 -11.21
CA GLY A 249 -5.40 -0.51 -9.97
C GLY A 249 -4.56 -1.26 -8.94
N ILE A 250 -4.82 -0.96 -7.68
CA ILE A 250 -4.38 -1.72 -6.51
C ILE A 250 -5.64 -1.99 -5.68
N THR A 251 -6.10 -3.24 -5.69
CA THR A 251 -7.31 -3.65 -4.98
C THR A 251 -7.12 -5.01 -4.33
N THR A 252 -7.79 -5.25 -3.21
CA THR A 252 -7.79 -6.54 -2.51
C THR A 252 -9.18 -6.93 -2.03
N GLN A 253 -9.50 -8.23 -2.08
CA GLN A 253 -10.66 -8.83 -1.43
C GLN A 253 -10.35 -9.25 0.02
N TYR A 254 -9.08 -9.23 0.40
CA TYR A 254 -8.57 -9.72 1.68
C TYR A 254 -8.11 -8.58 2.58
N PHE A 255 -8.80 -7.45 2.55
CA PHE A 255 -8.42 -6.28 3.34
C PHE A 255 -8.39 -6.56 4.85
N TYR A 256 -9.08 -7.61 5.32
CA TYR A 256 -9.00 -8.05 6.71
C TYR A 256 -7.55 -8.32 7.15
N ALA A 257 -6.69 -8.86 6.28
CA ALA A 257 -5.29 -9.11 6.60
C ALA A 257 -4.48 -7.80 6.76
N THR A 258 -4.75 -6.80 5.91
CA THR A 258 -4.17 -5.47 6.03
C THR A 258 -4.63 -4.80 7.33
N PHE A 259 -5.92 -4.88 7.63
CA PHE A 259 -6.51 -4.33 8.84
C PHE A 259 -5.91 -4.96 10.10
N GLU A 260 -5.78 -6.29 10.17
CA GLU A 260 -5.16 -7.00 11.30
C GLU A 260 -3.73 -6.54 11.55
N LYS A 261 -2.89 -6.45 10.49
CA LYS A 261 -1.51 -5.97 10.59
C LYS A 261 -1.44 -4.51 11.05
N ALA A 262 -2.29 -3.65 10.51
CA ALA A 262 -2.34 -2.25 10.90
C ALA A 262 -2.77 -2.07 12.38
N VAL A 263 -3.76 -2.84 12.84
CA VAL A 263 -4.18 -2.88 14.24
C VAL A 263 -3.03 -3.34 15.14
N ARG A 264 -2.31 -4.40 14.74
CA ARG A 264 -1.16 -4.92 15.47
C ARG A 264 -0.08 -3.85 15.64
N LYS A 265 0.38 -3.23 14.54
CA LYS A 265 1.40 -2.15 14.60
C LYS A 265 0.93 -1.00 15.48
N PHE A 266 -0.31 -0.53 15.29
CA PHE A 266 -0.85 0.60 16.05
C PHE A 266 -0.84 0.40 17.57
N PHE A 267 -1.20 -0.78 18.08
CA PHE A 267 -1.19 -1.04 19.51
C PHE A 267 0.21 -1.34 20.05
N HIS A 268 1.13 -1.90 19.25
CA HIS A 268 2.52 -2.10 19.62
C HIS A 268 3.28 -0.78 19.71
N ASP A 269 3.14 0.11 18.72
CA ASP A 269 3.86 1.41 18.71
C ASP A 269 3.43 2.33 19.86
N LYS A 270 2.18 2.21 20.33
CA LYS A 270 1.71 2.99 21.49
C LYS A 270 2.40 2.64 22.81
N ASN A 271 3.00 1.48 22.92
CA ASN A 271 3.60 1.03 24.16
C ASN A 271 5.09 1.40 24.31
N HIS A 272 5.71 2.06 23.32
CA HIS A 272 7.10 2.54 23.34
C HIS A 272 8.16 1.51 23.79
N ASP A 273 7.87 0.22 23.68
CA ASP A 273 8.85 -0.82 24.04
C ASP A 273 9.78 -1.07 22.85
N THR A 274 11.07 -0.84 23.08
CA THR A 274 12.14 -0.88 22.07
C THR A 274 12.49 -2.27 21.56
N ASP A 275 11.87 -3.32 22.11
CA ASP A 275 12.17 -4.73 21.76
C ASP A 275 10.88 -5.54 21.59
N GLN A 276 10.10 -5.16 20.57
CA GLN A 276 8.77 -5.70 20.31
C GLN A 276 8.77 -7.19 20.00
N GLU A 277 9.78 -7.69 19.26
CA GLU A 277 9.88 -9.11 18.90
C GLU A 277 10.13 -10.00 20.13
N GLU A 278 10.98 -9.57 21.05
CA GLU A 278 11.26 -10.32 22.28
C GLU A 278 10.06 -10.33 23.22
N ILE A 279 9.38 -9.18 23.34
CA ILE A 279 8.16 -9.07 24.13
C ILE A 279 7.07 -9.95 23.54
N GLU A 280 6.83 -9.90 22.25
CA GLU A 280 5.83 -10.73 21.57
C GLU A 280 6.14 -12.22 21.71
N ARG A 281 7.39 -12.62 21.59
CA ARG A 281 7.85 -14.00 21.84
C ARG A 281 7.55 -14.44 23.27
N THR A 282 7.89 -13.62 24.24
CA THR A 282 7.63 -13.91 25.67
C THR A 282 6.13 -13.99 25.96
N LEU A 283 5.33 -13.10 25.37
CA LEU A 283 3.88 -13.13 25.53
C LEU A 283 3.26 -14.38 24.90
N LYS A 284 3.78 -14.87 23.76
CA LYS A 284 3.31 -16.11 23.12
C LYS A 284 3.60 -17.36 23.97
N GLU A 285 4.62 -17.34 24.82
CA GLU A 285 4.90 -18.46 25.73
C GLU A 285 3.81 -18.74 26.75
N GLY A 286 3.06 -17.71 27.14
CA GLY A 286 1.88 -17.85 28.04
C GLY A 286 0.63 -18.43 27.37
N LEU A 287 0.62 -18.59 26.04
CA LEU A 287 -0.54 -19.12 25.33
C LEU A 287 -0.66 -20.64 25.50
N PRO A 288 -1.90 -21.18 25.60
CA PRO A 288 -2.13 -22.60 25.74
C PRO A 288 -1.71 -23.35 24.48
N LYS A 289 -1.03 -24.48 24.69
CA LYS A 289 -0.58 -25.38 23.63
C LYS A 289 -1.44 -26.63 23.63
N ALA A 290 -2.15 -26.89 22.53
CA ALA A 290 -2.84 -28.16 22.33
C ALA A 290 -1.82 -29.23 21.94
N THR A 291 -1.77 -30.34 22.68
CA THR A 291 -0.92 -31.48 22.37
C THR A 291 -1.76 -32.63 21.83
N TRP A 292 -1.45 -33.09 20.65
CA TRP A 292 -2.15 -34.17 19.97
C TRP A 292 -1.37 -35.48 20.15
N ASN A 293 -1.99 -36.49 20.77
CA ASN A 293 -1.44 -37.82 20.93
C ASN A 293 -2.44 -38.81 20.34
N PHE A 294 -2.10 -39.47 19.25
CA PHE A 294 -2.96 -40.47 18.63
C PHE A 294 -2.18 -41.64 18.05
N LYS A 295 -2.84 -42.79 17.94
CA LYS A 295 -2.29 -44.00 17.32
C LYS A 295 -3.04 -44.30 16.05
N ILE A 296 -2.29 -44.50 14.94
CA ILE A 296 -2.84 -45.01 13.69
C ILE A 296 -2.10 -46.29 13.34
N ASN A 297 -2.81 -47.40 13.10
CA ASN A 297 -2.23 -48.68 12.75
C ASN A 297 -1.10 -49.16 13.68
N GLY A 298 -1.22 -48.88 14.98
CA GLY A 298 -0.21 -49.27 15.98
C GLY A 298 0.95 -48.28 16.15
N ASN A 299 1.13 -47.35 15.25
CA ASN A 299 2.17 -46.30 15.34
C ASN A 299 1.67 -45.11 16.14
N LEU A 300 2.48 -44.72 17.14
CA LEU A 300 2.23 -43.50 17.92
C LEU A 300 2.75 -42.29 17.15
N TYR A 301 1.88 -41.29 16.94
CA TYR A 301 2.25 -39.99 16.42
C TYR A 301 2.37 -39.02 17.62
N PRO A 302 3.60 -38.81 18.15
CA PRO A 302 3.80 -38.01 19.34
C PRO A 302 3.90 -36.51 19.00
N ASN A 303 3.27 -35.69 19.85
CA ASN A 303 3.60 -34.28 20.09
C ASN A 303 3.48 -33.33 18.91
N LEU A 304 2.39 -33.45 18.11
CA LEU A 304 1.99 -32.33 17.30
C LEU A 304 1.43 -31.26 18.24
N THR A 305 2.14 -30.17 18.39
CA THR A 305 1.67 -29.02 19.17
C THR A 305 1.10 -27.96 18.21
N ASN A 306 -0.08 -27.49 18.50
CA ASN A 306 -0.69 -26.37 17.80
C ASN A 306 -0.99 -25.26 18.80
N ILE A 307 -0.56 -24.03 18.47
CA ILE A 307 -0.82 -22.82 19.25
C ILE A 307 -1.77 -21.98 18.42
N GLN A 308 -2.92 -21.66 18.99
CA GLN A 308 -3.77 -20.61 18.41
C GLN A 308 -3.29 -19.25 18.91
N LEU A 309 -3.01 -18.34 17.97
CA LEU A 309 -2.55 -16.99 18.28
C LEU A 309 -3.73 -16.02 18.24
N PRO A 310 -3.92 -15.15 19.24
CA PRO A 310 -4.72 -13.95 19.09
C PRO A 310 -4.02 -12.97 18.15
N ASP A 311 -4.78 -12.07 17.55
CA ASP A 311 -4.23 -11.16 16.55
C ASP A 311 -3.20 -10.19 17.16
N VAL A 312 -3.47 -9.68 18.38
CA VAL A 312 -2.56 -8.75 19.07
C VAL A 312 -2.52 -9.03 20.57
N LEU A 313 -1.31 -9.12 21.12
CA LEU A 313 -1.01 -9.20 22.55
C LEU A 313 -0.25 -7.93 22.96
N VAL A 314 -0.75 -7.23 23.96
CA VAL A 314 -0.15 -5.98 24.43
C VAL A 314 0.10 -6.01 25.92
N LYS A 315 1.37 -5.78 26.30
CA LYS A 315 1.75 -5.62 27.71
C LYS A 315 1.54 -4.15 28.11
N ASN A 316 0.60 -3.91 28.99
CA ASN A 316 0.30 -2.58 29.55
C ASN A 316 0.70 -2.55 31.04
N GLY A 317 1.96 -2.20 31.32
CA GLY A 317 2.57 -2.35 32.62
C GLY A 317 2.67 -3.80 33.02
N GLN A 318 2.00 -4.22 34.12
CA GLN A 318 1.92 -5.62 34.55
C GLN A 318 0.66 -6.32 34.01
N LYS A 319 -0.13 -5.69 33.16
CA LYS A 319 -1.37 -6.26 32.61
C LYS A 319 -1.17 -6.69 31.18
N LEU A 320 -1.83 -7.78 30.80
CA LEU A 320 -1.91 -8.24 29.42
C LEU A 320 -3.28 -7.88 28.85
N ASP A 321 -3.28 -7.03 27.84
CA ASP A 321 -4.47 -6.75 27.02
C ASP A 321 -4.42 -7.61 25.76
N ILE A 322 -5.58 -8.19 25.39
CA ILE A 322 -5.70 -9.06 24.21
C ILE A 322 -6.68 -8.42 23.23
N TYR A 323 -6.28 -8.28 21.96
CA TYR A 323 -7.11 -7.71 20.92
C TYR A 323 -7.28 -8.72 19.78
N ASP A 324 -8.48 -8.77 19.22
CA ASP A 324 -8.85 -9.59 18.08
C ASP A 324 -9.52 -8.66 17.05
N ALA A 325 -8.84 -8.47 15.91
CA ALA A 325 -9.27 -7.60 14.85
C ALA A 325 -10.41 -8.25 14.05
N LYS A 326 -11.50 -7.53 13.85
CA LYS A 326 -12.70 -8.02 13.16
C LYS A 326 -13.09 -7.07 12.05
N TYR A 327 -12.80 -7.48 10.81
CA TYR A 327 -13.20 -6.75 9.63
C TYR A 327 -14.61 -7.15 9.20
N TYR A 328 -15.62 -6.51 9.82
CA TYR A 328 -17.03 -6.77 9.57
C TYR A 328 -17.80 -5.47 9.36
N ASP A 329 -18.86 -5.55 8.57
CA ASP A 329 -19.83 -4.46 8.42
C ASP A 329 -20.67 -4.34 9.70
N LEU A 330 -20.47 -3.24 10.44
CA LEU A 330 -21.25 -2.88 11.62
C LEU A 330 -22.26 -1.76 11.33
N GLU A 331 -22.25 -1.17 10.16
CA GLU A 331 -23.07 0.01 9.87
C GLU A 331 -24.56 -0.31 10.02
N SER A 332 -24.99 -1.49 9.57
CA SER A 332 -26.36 -1.97 9.73
C SER A 332 -26.81 -2.10 11.20
N TYR A 333 -25.87 -2.38 12.11
CA TYR A 333 -26.14 -2.48 13.55
C TYR A 333 -26.12 -1.12 14.23
N ILE A 334 -25.15 -0.26 13.87
CA ILE A 334 -24.99 1.09 14.45
C ILE A 334 -26.16 1.97 14.06
N ASN A 335 -26.64 1.88 12.83
CA ASN A 335 -27.76 2.67 12.30
C ASN A 335 -29.13 2.11 12.64
N GLY A 336 -29.22 0.99 13.38
CA GLY A 336 -30.49 0.36 13.78
C GLY A 336 -31.27 -0.28 12.63
N ASN A 337 -30.65 -0.46 11.47
CA ASN A 337 -31.26 -1.07 10.27
C ASN A 337 -31.29 -2.60 10.32
N ASN A 338 -30.67 -3.22 11.34
CA ASN A 338 -30.68 -4.66 11.51
C ASN A 338 -32.05 -5.13 12.03
N THR A 339 -32.86 -5.66 11.13
CA THR A 339 -34.17 -6.25 11.45
C THR A 339 -34.07 -7.67 12.01
N LYS A 340 -32.89 -8.30 11.89
CA LYS A 340 -32.60 -9.61 12.46
C LYS A 340 -31.89 -9.38 13.79
N ASN A 341 -32.42 -9.96 14.88
CA ASN A 341 -31.75 -9.93 16.19
C ASN A 341 -30.46 -10.77 16.24
N ASP A 342 -29.79 -10.92 15.12
CA ASP A 342 -28.52 -11.64 15.00
C ASP A 342 -27.36 -10.76 15.49
N PRO A 343 -26.47 -11.28 16.34
CA PRO A 343 -25.32 -10.53 16.79
C PRO A 343 -24.32 -10.31 15.65
N PRO A 344 -23.53 -9.20 15.68
CA PRO A 344 -22.55 -8.89 14.63
C PRO A 344 -21.43 -9.93 14.52
N LEU A 345 -21.22 -10.73 15.55
CA LEU A 345 -20.22 -11.80 15.57
C LEU A 345 -20.90 -13.13 15.87
N ASN A 346 -20.42 -14.18 15.21
CA ASN A 346 -20.84 -15.53 15.51
C ASN A 346 -20.33 -15.98 16.90
N TRP A 347 -21.01 -16.95 17.48
CA TRP A 347 -20.67 -17.51 18.79
C TRP A 347 -19.23 -18.05 18.86
N TYR A 348 -18.73 -18.61 17.76
CA TYR A 348 -17.37 -19.16 17.70
C TYR A 348 -16.30 -18.08 17.95
N SER A 349 -16.42 -16.90 17.33
CA SER A 349 -15.50 -15.79 17.57
C SER A 349 -15.50 -15.33 19.02
N VAL A 350 -16.68 -15.26 19.63
CA VAL A 350 -16.83 -14.89 21.04
C VAL A 350 -16.16 -15.91 21.95
N VAL A 351 -16.42 -17.22 21.74
CA VAL A 351 -15.81 -18.30 22.54
C VAL A 351 -14.30 -18.36 22.37
N LYS A 352 -13.79 -18.21 21.13
CA LYS A 352 -12.36 -18.17 20.82
C LYS A 352 -11.65 -17.07 21.61
N GLN A 353 -12.21 -15.87 21.61
CA GLN A 353 -11.64 -14.71 22.31
C GLN A 353 -11.66 -14.86 23.84
N PHE A 354 -12.73 -15.43 24.39
CA PHE A 354 -12.76 -15.79 25.81
C PHE A 354 -11.73 -16.87 26.14
N PHE A 355 -11.58 -17.87 25.28
CA PHE A 355 -10.62 -18.94 25.50
C PHE A 355 -9.21 -18.38 25.62
N TYR A 356 -8.77 -17.49 24.72
CA TYR A 356 -7.47 -16.84 24.82
C TYR A 356 -7.27 -16.14 26.17
N TYR A 357 -8.23 -15.34 26.57
CA TYR A 357 -8.14 -14.54 27.78
C TYR A 357 -8.17 -15.36 29.07
N GLU A 358 -8.98 -16.41 29.13
CA GLU A 358 -9.12 -17.23 30.34
C GLU A 358 -8.03 -18.32 30.44
N SER A 359 -7.52 -18.83 29.32
CA SER A 359 -6.55 -19.92 29.29
C SER A 359 -5.07 -19.47 29.25
N TYR A 360 -4.83 -18.16 29.13
CA TYR A 360 -3.48 -17.61 29.17
C TYR A 360 -2.79 -17.87 30.53
N ASN A 361 -1.55 -18.30 30.50
CA ASN A 361 -0.79 -18.57 31.72
C ASN A 361 -0.15 -17.29 32.29
N TYR A 362 -0.92 -16.56 33.07
CA TYR A 362 -0.50 -15.31 33.70
C TYR A 362 0.59 -15.50 34.76
N SER A 363 0.66 -16.69 35.40
CA SER A 363 1.61 -16.97 36.47
C SER A 363 3.05 -17.04 35.94
N ASP A 364 3.27 -17.79 34.85
CA ASP A 364 4.60 -17.98 34.27
C ASP A 364 5.15 -16.71 33.66
N THR A 365 4.30 -15.90 33.06
CA THR A 365 4.66 -14.60 32.47
C THR A 365 4.74 -13.45 33.48
N LYS A 366 4.38 -13.69 34.75
CA LYS A 366 4.30 -12.66 35.83
C LYS A 366 3.40 -11.48 35.46
N LEU A 367 2.43 -11.70 34.59
CA LEU A 367 1.44 -10.73 34.19
C LEU A 367 0.12 -10.95 34.92
N THR A 368 -0.70 -9.93 34.94
CA THR A 368 -2.07 -9.97 35.46
C THR A 368 -3.07 -9.77 34.30
N LYS A 369 -4.32 -10.18 34.55
CA LYS A 369 -5.38 -9.99 33.55
C LYS A 369 -5.60 -8.50 33.30
N GLY A 370 -5.48 -8.08 32.04
CA GLY A 370 -5.84 -6.78 31.56
C GLY A 370 -7.25 -6.75 30.97
N LYS A 371 -7.43 -6.14 29.83
CA LYS A 371 -8.69 -6.10 29.11
C LYS A 371 -8.66 -7.01 27.88
N ASN A 372 -9.83 -7.43 27.46
CA ASN A 372 -10.07 -8.29 26.31
C ASN A 372 -10.93 -7.53 25.31
N TYR A 373 -10.50 -7.43 24.03
CA TYR A 373 -11.14 -6.56 23.07
C TYR A 373 -11.44 -7.22 21.73
N PHE A 374 -12.60 -6.89 21.16
CA PHE A 374 -12.83 -6.93 19.73
C PHE A 374 -12.59 -5.54 19.13
N VAL A 375 -11.88 -5.47 18.01
CA VAL A 375 -11.54 -4.22 17.33
C VAL A 375 -12.16 -4.22 15.94
N PHE A 376 -12.98 -3.23 15.65
CA PHE A 376 -13.65 -3.07 14.35
C PHE A 376 -13.22 -1.79 13.66
N PRO A 377 -13.12 -1.79 12.31
CA PRO A 377 -12.87 -0.57 11.55
C PRO A 377 -14.05 0.38 11.66
N TYR A 378 -13.79 1.65 11.72
CA TYR A 378 -14.78 2.72 11.59
C TYR A 378 -14.09 4.04 11.26
N SER A 379 -14.66 4.84 10.35
CA SER A 379 -14.10 6.16 10.02
C SER A 379 -15.20 7.14 9.63
N PRO A 380 -15.11 8.38 10.12
CA PRO A 380 -14.06 8.94 10.99
C PRO A 380 -14.36 8.75 12.49
N ILE A 381 -13.31 8.67 13.31
CA ILE A 381 -13.41 8.71 14.77
C ILE A 381 -12.90 10.05 15.29
N LYS A 382 -13.76 10.80 15.96
CA LYS A 382 -13.44 12.13 16.52
C LYS A 382 -12.50 12.10 17.72
N SER A 383 -12.16 10.91 18.24
CA SER A 383 -11.27 10.77 19.41
C SER A 383 -9.81 11.03 19.03
N ASN A 384 -9.10 11.82 19.86
CA ASN A 384 -7.66 12.03 19.71
C ASN A 384 -6.86 10.71 19.81
N LYS A 385 -7.39 9.71 20.51
CA LYS A 385 -6.76 8.39 20.65
C LYS A 385 -6.83 7.56 19.36
N GLY A 386 -7.70 7.92 18.41
CA GLY A 386 -7.97 7.16 17.18
C GLY A 386 -8.84 5.92 17.41
N TYR A 387 -9.40 5.73 18.60
CA TYR A 387 -10.36 4.66 18.87
C TYR A 387 -11.36 5.08 19.96
N THR A 388 -12.47 4.36 20.04
CA THR A 388 -13.52 4.56 21.04
C THR A 388 -14.13 3.22 21.48
N GLU A 389 -14.39 3.07 22.76
CA GLU A 389 -15.11 1.92 23.32
C GLU A 389 -16.61 2.18 23.19
N ILE A 390 -17.34 1.26 22.55
CA ILE A 390 -18.79 1.43 22.29
C ILE A 390 -19.68 0.45 23.05
N GLY A 391 -19.11 -0.60 23.61
CA GLY A 391 -19.90 -1.62 24.29
C GLY A 391 -19.07 -2.80 24.78
N LYS A 392 -19.77 -3.85 25.18
CA LYS A 392 -19.16 -5.08 25.70
C LYS A 392 -20.02 -6.30 25.43
N VAL A 393 -19.36 -7.46 25.36
CA VAL A 393 -19.99 -8.79 25.37
C VAL A 393 -19.67 -9.43 26.70
N GLU A 394 -20.68 -9.96 27.38
CA GLU A 394 -20.54 -10.57 28.70
C GLU A 394 -21.03 -12.03 28.68
N ILE A 395 -20.20 -12.94 29.18
CA ILE A 395 -20.62 -14.33 29.41
C ILE A 395 -20.62 -14.59 30.93
N PRO A 396 -21.78 -14.88 31.50
CA PRO A 396 -21.89 -15.30 32.89
C PRO A 396 -21.50 -16.78 33.05
N PHE A 397 -20.42 -17.05 33.77
CA PHE A 397 -20.07 -18.41 34.17
C PHE A 397 -20.76 -18.78 35.47
N LYS A 398 -21.33 -19.99 35.54
CA LYS A 398 -21.85 -20.55 36.80
C LYS A 398 -20.68 -21.05 37.62
N ASP A 399 -20.40 -20.45 38.76
CA ASP A 399 -19.49 -21.04 39.75
C ASP A 399 -19.98 -22.42 40.14
N LYS A 400 -19.07 -23.41 40.05
CA LYS A 400 -19.37 -24.80 40.51
C LYS A 400 -19.32 -24.95 42.03
N ASP A 401 -18.93 -23.91 42.75
CA ASP A 401 -18.85 -23.97 44.22
C ASP A 401 -20.25 -23.95 44.83
N LYS A 402 -20.61 -25.12 45.35
CA LYS A 402 -21.90 -25.45 45.93
C LYS A 402 -22.16 -24.84 47.32
N ASP A 403 -21.53 -23.76 47.70
CA ASP A 403 -21.86 -23.12 48.99
C ASP A 403 -23.10 -22.24 48.85
N LYS A 404 -24.22 -22.79 49.30
CA LYS A 404 -25.59 -22.27 49.20
C LYS A 404 -25.83 -20.94 49.96
N ASN A 405 -24.84 -20.36 50.62
CA ASN A 405 -25.06 -19.22 51.53
C ASN A 405 -24.21 -17.98 51.33
N LYS A 406 -23.50 -17.82 50.21
CA LYS A 406 -22.84 -16.54 49.89
C LYS A 406 -23.41 -15.92 48.62
N SER A 407 -23.68 -14.62 48.72
CA SER A 407 -24.26 -13.81 47.65
C SER A 407 -23.55 -14.06 46.31
N LYS A 408 -24.37 -14.32 45.30
CA LYS A 408 -24.04 -14.69 43.93
C LYS A 408 -23.14 -13.66 43.23
N ASN A 409 -21.85 -13.69 43.45
CA ASN A 409 -20.91 -13.08 42.52
C ASN A 409 -20.69 -14.08 41.36
N LYS A 410 -21.57 -14.01 40.33
CA LYS A 410 -21.34 -14.69 39.07
C LYS A 410 -20.04 -14.14 38.51
N LYS A 411 -19.03 -14.99 38.30
CA LYS A 411 -17.84 -14.60 37.55
C LYS A 411 -18.29 -14.29 36.14
N VAL A 412 -18.17 -13.04 35.73
CA VAL A 412 -18.51 -12.58 34.38
C VAL A 412 -17.22 -12.29 33.67
N SER A 413 -16.99 -12.96 32.54
CA SER A 413 -15.92 -12.58 31.65
C SER A 413 -16.45 -11.62 30.59
N THR A 414 -15.66 -10.57 30.32
CA THR A 414 -16.07 -9.43 29.49
C THR A 414 -15.12 -9.26 28.33
N ILE A 415 -15.67 -9.06 27.13
CA ILE A 415 -14.95 -8.58 25.95
C ILE A 415 -15.49 -7.18 25.64
N TYR A 416 -14.60 -6.20 25.57
CA TYR A 416 -14.95 -4.85 25.20
C TYR A 416 -14.98 -4.69 23.68
N ILE A 417 -15.84 -3.83 23.17
CA ILE A 417 -15.96 -3.55 21.74
C ILE A 417 -15.34 -2.18 21.47
N LEU A 418 -14.29 -2.16 20.66
CA LEU A 418 -13.60 -0.96 20.21
C LEU A 418 -13.90 -0.70 18.73
N LEU A 419 -14.23 0.55 18.41
CA LEU A 419 -14.10 1.08 17.05
C LEU A 419 -12.74 1.77 16.94
N ILE A 420 -12.05 1.53 15.83
CA ILE A 420 -10.75 2.14 15.54
C ILE A 420 -10.79 2.87 14.20
N ASP A 421 -10.18 4.05 14.16
CA ASP A 421 -10.12 4.85 12.94
C ASP A 421 -9.21 4.19 11.91
N THR A 422 -9.81 3.68 10.84
CA THR A 422 -9.13 2.91 9.81
C THR A 422 -7.99 3.71 9.19
N TYR A 423 -8.20 4.98 8.84
CA TYR A 423 -7.17 5.77 8.16
C TYR A 423 -6.02 6.17 9.09
N LYS A 424 -6.30 6.38 10.38
CA LYS A 424 -5.24 6.61 11.37
C LYS A 424 -4.33 5.41 11.55
N ILE A 425 -4.89 4.19 11.57
CA ILE A 425 -4.05 2.99 11.70
C ILE A 425 -3.29 2.69 10.42
N LEU A 426 -3.87 2.96 9.24
CA LEU A 426 -3.18 2.80 7.96
C LEU A 426 -2.02 3.79 7.83
N ASN A 427 -2.21 5.05 8.20
CA ASN A 427 -1.13 6.03 8.25
C ASN A 427 0.01 5.57 9.17
N ASN A 428 -0.31 5.10 10.39
CA ASN A 428 0.70 4.52 11.29
C ASN A 428 1.34 3.24 10.73
N PHE A 429 0.61 2.45 9.92
CA PHE A 429 1.14 1.23 9.32
C PHE A 429 2.14 1.52 8.20
N VAL A 430 1.94 2.58 7.43
CA VAL A 430 2.81 2.99 6.32
C VAL A 430 4.05 3.73 6.81
N HIS A 431 3.90 4.61 7.79
CA HIS A 431 4.94 5.50 8.31
C HIS A 431 5.48 5.03 9.65
#